data_f3d183d9f324fb4981efd87879f687aa
#
_entry.id   f3d183d9f324fb4981efd87879f687aa
#
_cell.length_a   1.000
_cell.length_b   1.000
_cell.length_c   1.000
_cell.angle_alpha   90.00
_cell.angle_beta   90.00
_cell.angle_gamma   90.00
#
_symmetry.space_group_name_H-M   'P 1'
#
loop_
_entity.id
_entity.type
_entity.pdbx_description
1 polymer ?
#
loop_
_entity_poly.entity_id
_entity_poly.type
_entity_poly.pdbx_seq_one_letter_code
_entity_poly.pdbx_strand_id
1 'polypeptide(L)'
;PYTTADTFILSAAGCMGTDRDGLDSILAGNEEGAKGCCLSVDMTSDGIAVLSSDGYVLAPNGGAVAVCDHTYTELRKVAPRLLPVGQALDLARACRSKIAITLRDPSLLPQMRMTLRQTDYLDDAVFVGLGLVEAARIASANPDLHIMGEMPAVPDNIAALVNASQTTGLFGLRAAPAHLTPPLLRACRAAGLFTMSLPTNDPRTLDTLIRGGVNFIETARPDLAAALLPEGKKARPQRFPMRGID
;
A
#
# COMPACT_ATOMS: atom_id res chain seq x y z
N PRO A 1 2.67 6.21 15.29
CA PRO A 1 1.22 6.42 15.20
C PRO A 1 0.90 7.31 14.01
N TYR A 2 -0.29 7.12 13.43
CA TYR A 2 -0.83 7.93 12.36
C TYR A 2 -1.67 9.08 12.92
N THR A 3 -1.62 10.25 12.27
CA THR A 3 -2.56 11.34 12.54
C THR A 3 -3.27 11.77 11.25
N THR A 4 -4.53 12.18 11.32
CA THR A 4 -5.28 12.63 10.15
C THR A 4 -4.79 13.96 9.56
N ALA A 5 -3.80 14.60 10.19
CA ALA A 5 -3.11 15.78 9.67
C ALA A 5 -1.91 15.41 8.77
N ASP A 6 -1.47 14.15 8.79
CA ASP A 6 -0.32 13.69 8.02
C ASP A 6 -0.69 13.39 6.57
N THR A 7 0.25 13.65 5.67
CA THR A 7 0.21 13.24 4.27
C THR A 7 1.46 12.42 3.97
N PHE A 8 1.28 11.19 3.49
CA PHE A 8 2.33 10.27 3.12
C PHE A 8 2.29 10.01 1.61
N ILE A 9 3.39 10.25 0.93
CA ILE A 9 3.57 9.78 -0.44
C ILE A 9 3.96 8.31 -0.37
N LEU A 10 3.18 7.47 -1.02
CA LEU A 10 3.44 6.05 -1.16
C LEU A 10 3.91 5.75 -2.59
N SER A 11 5.06 5.11 -2.72
CA SER A 11 5.50 4.63 -4.02
C SER A 11 4.67 3.44 -4.46
N ALA A 12 4.07 3.54 -5.64
CA ALA A 12 3.39 2.41 -6.27
C ALA A 12 4.40 1.31 -6.62
N ALA A 13 3.97 0.07 -6.65
CA ALA A 13 4.78 -1.04 -7.14
C ALA A 13 5.24 -0.75 -8.57
N GLY A 14 6.56 -0.87 -8.84
CA GLY A 14 7.16 -0.52 -10.13
C GLY A 14 7.37 0.97 -10.34
N CYS A 15 7.37 1.78 -9.30
CA CYS A 15 7.64 3.21 -9.39
C CYS A 15 8.99 3.49 -10.06
N MET A 16 9.11 4.64 -10.70
CA MET A 16 10.32 5.07 -11.43
C MET A 16 10.78 4.08 -12.52
N GLY A 17 9.87 3.21 -13.02
CA GLY A 17 10.18 2.22 -14.06
C GLY A 17 10.90 0.95 -13.57
N THR A 18 10.90 0.71 -12.28
CA THR A 18 11.47 -0.50 -11.68
C THR A 18 10.55 -1.73 -11.83
N ASP A 19 11.04 -2.91 -11.47
CA ASP A 19 10.22 -4.12 -11.41
C ASP A 19 9.15 -3.99 -10.33
N ARG A 20 7.89 -4.28 -10.69
CA ARG A 20 6.72 -4.13 -9.79
C ARG A 20 6.82 -4.99 -8.53
N ASP A 21 7.39 -6.18 -8.64
CA ASP A 21 7.49 -7.16 -7.56
C ASP A 21 8.94 -7.30 -7.05
N GLY A 22 9.79 -6.30 -7.35
CA GLY A 22 11.20 -6.25 -6.98
C GLY A 22 11.49 -5.30 -5.81
N LEU A 23 12.61 -5.54 -5.12
CA LEU A 23 13.12 -4.66 -4.06
C LEU A 23 13.52 -3.29 -4.57
N ASP A 24 13.93 -3.18 -5.83
CA ASP A 24 14.34 -1.93 -6.47
C ASP A 24 13.21 -0.89 -6.47
N SER A 25 11.95 -1.32 -6.52
CA SER A 25 10.79 -0.44 -6.42
C SER A 25 10.73 0.27 -5.05
N ILE A 26 11.01 -0.45 -3.98
CA ILE A 26 11.02 0.11 -2.61
C ILE A 26 12.17 1.10 -2.45
N LEU A 27 13.37 0.73 -2.93
CA LEU A 27 14.56 1.59 -2.87
C LEU A 27 14.36 2.87 -3.67
N ALA A 28 13.94 2.77 -4.94
CA ALA A 28 13.70 3.92 -5.80
C ALA A 28 12.65 4.86 -5.20
N GLY A 29 11.55 4.31 -4.66
CA GLY A 29 10.54 5.12 -3.98
C GLY A 29 11.10 5.90 -2.79
N ASN A 30 11.90 5.25 -1.94
CA ASN A 30 12.54 5.89 -0.80
C ASN A 30 13.55 6.97 -1.21
N GLU A 31 14.38 6.71 -2.22
CA GLU A 31 15.37 7.66 -2.74
C GLU A 31 14.71 8.92 -3.30
N GLU A 32 13.54 8.77 -3.94
CA GLU A 32 12.75 9.85 -4.51
C GLU A 32 11.78 10.51 -3.51
N GLY A 33 11.90 10.19 -2.22
CA GLY A 33 11.22 10.90 -1.14
C GLY A 33 9.87 10.34 -0.72
N ALA A 34 9.48 9.14 -1.19
CA ALA A 34 8.32 8.46 -0.63
C ALA A 34 8.57 8.07 0.83
N LYS A 35 7.52 8.19 1.66
CA LYS A 35 7.53 7.74 3.07
C LYS A 35 6.88 6.38 3.27
N GLY A 36 6.47 5.75 2.20
CA GLY A 36 5.90 4.42 2.21
C GLY A 36 5.92 3.80 0.82
N CYS A 37 5.56 2.53 0.77
CA CYS A 37 5.47 1.76 -0.46
C CYS A 37 4.20 0.91 -0.49
N CYS A 38 3.72 0.63 -1.69
CA CYS A 38 2.61 -0.27 -1.95
C CYS A 38 3.14 -1.64 -2.36
N LEU A 39 2.64 -2.69 -1.72
CA LEU A 39 3.00 -4.07 -1.99
C LEU A 39 1.75 -4.85 -2.38
N SER A 40 1.85 -5.65 -3.43
CA SER A 40 0.84 -6.67 -3.76
C SER A 40 1.36 -8.03 -3.36
N VAL A 41 0.55 -8.78 -2.65
CA VAL A 41 0.93 -10.04 -2.03
C VAL A 41 0.02 -11.15 -2.51
N ASP A 42 0.60 -12.30 -2.79
CA ASP A 42 -0.11 -13.54 -3.01
C ASP A 42 0.52 -14.67 -2.19
N MET A 43 -0.15 -15.83 -2.13
CA MET A 43 0.33 -16.95 -1.33
C MET A 43 0.53 -18.18 -2.21
N THR A 44 1.67 -18.82 -2.04
CA THR A 44 1.97 -20.11 -2.67
C THR A 44 1.14 -21.23 -2.06
N SER A 45 1.03 -22.36 -2.75
CA SER A 45 0.26 -23.52 -2.26
C SER A 45 0.78 -24.09 -0.95
N ASP A 46 2.06 -23.89 -0.63
CA ASP A 46 2.69 -24.26 0.64
C ASP A 46 2.70 -23.14 1.69
N GLY A 47 1.91 -22.08 1.47
CA GLY A 47 1.66 -21.04 2.48
C GLY A 47 2.74 -19.98 2.63
N ILE A 48 3.60 -19.78 1.64
CA ILE A 48 4.60 -18.72 1.62
C ILE A 48 4.01 -17.48 0.95
N ALA A 49 3.97 -16.35 1.69
CA ALA A 49 3.56 -15.08 1.13
C ALA A 49 4.70 -14.48 0.27
N VAL A 50 4.38 -14.12 -0.97
CA VAL A 50 5.32 -13.59 -1.96
C VAL A 50 4.81 -12.28 -2.55
N LEU A 51 5.72 -11.45 -3.08
CA LEU A 51 5.33 -10.29 -3.88
C LEU A 51 4.81 -10.75 -5.23
N SER A 52 3.59 -10.38 -5.56
CA SER A 52 2.98 -10.67 -6.84
C SER A 52 1.87 -9.66 -7.14
N SER A 53 2.02 -8.91 -8.24
CA SER A 53 1.07 -7.86 -8.63
C SER A 53 -0.20 -8.39 -9.28
N ASP A 54 -0.14 -9.54 -9.92
CA ASP A 54 -1.24 -10.11 -10.71
C ASP A 54 -1.59 -11.58 -10.38
N GLY A 55 -0.87 -12.19 -9.43
CA GLY A 55 -1.08 -13.59 -9.01
C GLY A 55 -0.38 -14.62 -9.87
N TYR A 56 0.49 -14.17 -10.77
CA TYR A 56 1.23 -15.04 -11.68
C TYR A 56 2.71 -14.70 -11.69
N VAL A 57 3.53 -15.70 -12.00
CA VAL A 57 4.92 -15.52 -12.39
C VAL A 57 5.10 -15.93 -13.86
N LEU A 58 6.01 -15.26 -14.56
CA LEU A 58 6.33 -15.62 -15.95
C LEU A 58 7.45 -16.64 -15.97
N ALA A 59 7.17 -17.77 -16.63
CA ALA A 59 8.19 -18.76 -16.94
C ALA A 59 9.08 -18.25 -18.10
N PRO A 60 10.31 -18.80 -18.27
CA PRO A 60 11.24 -18.37 -19.32
C PRO A 60 10.68 -18.49 -20.75
N ASN A 61 9.72 -19.41 -20.97
CA ASN A 61 9.03 -19.57 -22.24
C ASN A 61 7.85 -18.60 -22.45
N GLY A 62 7.65 -17.63 -21.52
CA GLY A 62 6.55 -16.67 -21.56
C GLY A 62 5.22 -17.20 -21.03
N GLY A 63 5.14 -18.44 -20.56
CA GLY A 63 3.94 -18.97 -19.92
C GLY A 63 3.69 -18.36 -18.56
N ALA A 64 2.42 -18.04 -18.23
CA ALA A 64 2.02 -17.58 -16.93
C ALA A 64 1.78 -18.78 -16.00
N VAL A 65 2.36 -18.75 -14.81
CA VAL A 65 2.23 -19.80 -13.78
C VAL A 65 1.58 -19.18 -12.54
N ALA A 66 0.42 -19.71 -12.15
CA ALA A 66 -0.32 -19.19 -11.01
C ALA A 66 0.43 -19.42 -9.68
N VAL A 67 0.55 -18.39 -8.89
CA VAL A 67 1.27 -18.44 -7.59
C VAL A 67 0.57 -19.39 -6.63
N CYS A 68 -0.76 -19.32 -6.53
CA CYS A 68 -1.53 -20.11 -5.57
C CYS A 68 -1.55 -21.63 -5.85
N ASP A 69 -1.22 -22.04 -7.07
CA ASP A 69 -1.28 -23.46 -7.48
C ASP A 69 0.05 -24.21 -7.29
N HIS A 70 1.12 -23.50 -6.94
CA HIS A 70 2.48 -24.05 -6.87
C HIS A 70 3.17 -23.72 -5.55
N THR A 71 4.08 -24.59 -5.15
CA THR A 71 4.95 -24.32 -4.00
C THR A 71 5.99 -23.23 -4.30
N TYR A 72 6.48 -22.57 -3.27
CA TYR A 72 7.54 -21.57 -3.44
C TYR A 72 8.77 -22.13 -4.15
N THR A 73 9.17 -23.36 -3.82
CA THR A 73 10.33 -24.02 -4.47
C THR A 73 10.09 -24.27 -5.97
N GLU A 74 8.89 -24.66 -6.36
CA GLU A 74 8.53 -24.83 -7.77
C GLU A 74 8.54 -23.49 -8.53
N LEU A 75 7.94 -22.47 -7.94
CA LEU A 75 7.93 -21.14 -8.54
C LEU A 75 9.33 -20.54 -8.70
N ARG A 76 10.22 -20.77 -7.75
CA ARG A 76 11.61 -20.30 -7.82
C ARG A 76 12.42 -20.94 -8.96
N LYS A 77 12.05 -22.14 -9.43
CA LYS A 77 12.67 -22.77 -10.59
C LYS A 77 12.35 -22.04 -11.89
N VAL A 78 11.15 -21.48 -11.99
CA VAL A 78 10.68 -20.74 -13.18
C VAL A 78 10.86 -19.23 -13.06
N ALA A 79 10.80 -18.69 -11.84
CA ALA A 79 10.98 -17.29 -11.53
C ALA A 79 12.01 -17.13 -10.37
N PRO A 80 13.32 -17.20 -10.64
CA PRO A 80 14.37 -17.14 -9.61
C PRO A 80 14.37 -15.85 -8.77
N ARG A 81 13.77 -14.77 -9.29
CA ARG A 81 13.66 -13.47 -8.62
C ARG A 81 12.41 -13.32 -7.75
N LEU A 82 11.53 -14.33 -7.69
CA LEU A 82 10.35 -14.28 -6.83
C LEU A 82 10.76 -14.04 -5.38
N LEU A 83 10.19 -13.01 -4.76
CA LEU A 83 10.57 -12.55 -3.43
C LEU A 83 9.53 -12.94 -2.38
N PRO A 84 9.95 -13.56 -1.27
CA PRO A 84 9.12 -13.66 -0.08
C PRO A 84 8.83 -12.26 0.48
N VAL A 85 7.62 -12.06 0.99
CA VAL A 85 7.20 -10.77 1.57
C VAL A 85 8.13 -10.33 2.70
N GLY A 86 8.67 -11.25 3.49
CA GLY A 86 9.60 -10.92 4.57
C GLY A 86 10.79 -10.08 4.13
N GLN A 87 11.37 -10.35 2.96
CA GLN A 87 12.49 -9.55 2.43
C GLN A 87 12.06 -8.11 2.10
N ALA A 88 10.86 -7.93 1.54
CA ALA A 88 10.34 -6.59 1.27
C ALA A 88 10.05 -5.83 2.58
N LEU A 89 9.55 -6.51 3.60
CA LEU A 89 9.31 -5.92 4.93
C LEU A 89 10.61 -5.50 5.61
N ASP A 90 11.67 -6.31 5.51
CA ASP A 90 12.99 -5.98 6.07
C ASP A 90 13.56 -4.73 5.41
N LEU A 91 13.46 -4.63 4.09
CA LEU A 91 13.91 -3.45 3.36
C LEU A 91 13.05 -2.21 3.69
N ALA A 92 11.73 -2.36 3.70
CA ALA A 92 10.84 -1.26 4.06
C ALA A 92 11.11 -0.75 5.49
N ARG A 93 11.42 -1.64 6.43
CA ARG A 93 11.85 -1.28 7.78
C ARG A 93 13.15 -0.48 7.76
N ALA A 94 14.15 -0.92 7.00
CA ALA A 94 15.41 -0.21 6.85
C ALA A 94 15.19 1.21 6.29
N CYS A 95 14.22 1.35 5.37
CA CYS A 95 13.77 2.63 4.82
C CYS A 95 12.87 3.44 5.78
N ARG A 96 12.42 2.88 6.91
CA ARG A 96 11.38 3.45 7.79
C ARG A 96 10.09 3.79 7.04
N SER A 97 9.75 2.97 6.06
CA SER A 97 8.59 3.15 5.19
C SER A 97 7.31 2.67 5.84
N LYS A 98 6.21 3.38 5.64
CA LYS A 98 4.86 2.84 5.80
C LYS A 98 4.56 1.86 4.67
N ILE A 99 3.63 0.93 4.89
CA ILE A 99 3.30 -0.07 3.87
C ILE A 99 1.79 -0.08 3.62
N ALA A 100 1.40 -0.01 2.36
CA ALA A 100 0.05 -0.36 1.93
C ALA A 100 0.09 -1.73 1.25
N ILE A 101 -0.65 -2.69 1.79
CA ILE A 101 -0.70 -4.07 1.28
C ILE A 101 -2.03 -4.27 0.56
N THR A 102 -1.97 -4.60 -0.73
CA THR A 102 -3.15 -4.95 -1.50
C THR A 102 -3.56 -6.38 -1.20
N LEU A 103 -4.74 -6.53 -0.61
CA LEU A 103 -5.40 -7.80 -0.36
C LEU A 103 -6.38 -8.11 -1.49
N ARG A 104 -5.99 -9.00 -2.40
CA ARG A 104 -6.93 -9.53 -3.41
C ARG A 104 -7.76 -10.69 -2.88
N ASP A 105 -7.16 -11.49 -2.03
CA ASP A 105 -7.81 -12.61 -1.38
C ASP A 105 -7.78 -12.42 0.15
N PRO A 106 -8.94 -12.17 0.79
CA PRO A 106 -9.02 -12.01 2.25
C PRO A 106 -8.58 -13.22 3.04
N SER A 107 -8.53 -14.40 2.43
CA SER A 107 -8.04 -15.63 3.10
C SER A 107 -6.56 -15.54 3.49
N LEU A 108 -5.80 -14.63 2.85
CA LEU A 108 -4.40 -14.38 3.16
C LEU A 108 -4.19 -13.58 4.46
N LEU A 109 -5.24 -12.95 4.97
CA LEU A 109 -5.15 -12.03 6.10
C LEU A 109 -4.55 -12.65 7.37
N PRO A 110 -4.91 -13.87 7.80
CA PRO A 110 -4.32 -14.49 8.99
C PRO A 110 -2.80 -14.66 8.87
N GLN A 111 -2.33 -15.13 7.73
CA GLN A 111 -0.90 -15.30 7.45
C GLN A 111 -0.17 -13.97 7.41
N MET A 112 -0.73 -12.98 6.73
CA MET A 112 -0.16 -11.63 6.67
C MET A 112 -0.08 -10.98 8.05
N ARG A 113 -1.14 -11.10 8.85
CA ARG A 113 -1.16 -10.61 10.24
C ARG A 113 -0.04 -11.23 11.08
N MET A 114 0.18 -12.56 10.96
CA MET A 114 1.26 -13.23 11.64
C MET A 114 2.63 -12.71 11.18
N THR A 115 2.85 -12.59 9.89
CA THR A 115 4.10 -12.06 9.32
C THR A 115 4.38 -10.64 9.80
N LEU A 116 3.38 -9.75 9.79
CA LEU A 116 3.52 -8.36 10.23
C LEU A 116 3.81 -8.27 11.74
N ARG A 117 3.23 -9.14 12.56
CA ARG A 117 3.55 -9.22 13.99
C ARG A 117 4.97 -9.68 14.24
N GLN A 118 5.42 -10.72 13.54
CA GLN A 118 6.78 -11.27 13.68
C GLN A 118 7.85 -10.25 13.25
N THR A 119 7.51 -9.38 12.29
CA THR A 119 8.41 -8.34 11.79
C THR A 119 8.21 -6.99 12.47
N ASP A 120 7.33 -6.88 13.49
CA ASP A 120 6.99 -5.63 14.17
C ASP A 120 6.53 -4.51 13.22
N TYR A 121 5.69 -4.88 12.25
CA TYR A 121 5.22 -3.97 11.20
C TYR A 121 3.71 -3.70 11.25
N LEU A 122 2.99 -4.29 12.22
CA LEU A 122 1.53 -4.25 12.24
C LEU A 122 0.98 -2.81 12.30
N ASP A 123 1.61 -1.96 13.12
CA ASP A 123 1.18 -0.56 13.30
C ASP A 123 1.52 0.35 12.11
N ASP A 124 2.40 -0.08 11.23
CA ASP A 124 2.85 0.68 10.07
C ASP A 124 2.29 0.16 8.74
N ALA A 125 1.49 -0.91 8.79
CA ALA A 125 0.82 -1.49 7.63
C ALA A 125 -0.64 -1.07 7.54
N VAL A 126 -1.10 -0.83 6.31
CA VAL A 126 -2.49 -0.55 5.96
C VAL A 126 -2.90 -1.55 4.89
N PHE A 127 -4.07 -2.17 5.05
CA PHE A 127 -4.62 -3.10 4.06
C PHE A 127 -5.62 -2.38 3.16
N VAL A 128 -5.47 -2.60 1.86
CA VAL A 128 -6.28 -1.99 0.79
C VAL A 128 -6.74 -3.06 -0.21
N GLY A 129 -7.58 -2.69 -1.17
CA GLY A 129 -8.03 -3.58 -2.23
C GLY A 129 -9.37 -4.28 -1.95
N LEU A 130 -10.04 -3.95 -0.85
CA LEU A 130 -11.32 -4.53 -0.44
C LEU A 130 -12.46 -3.53 -0.63
N GLY A 131 -13.57 -3.98 -1.22
CA GLY A 131 -14.79 -3.17 -1.30
C GLY A 131 -15.33 -2.82 0.09
N LEU A 132 -16.12 -1.76 0.19
CA LEU A 132 -16.60 -1.20 1.47
C LEU A 132 -17.24 -2.23 2.40
N VAL A 133 -18.13 -3.08 1.88
CA VAL A 133 -18.87 -4.07 2.68
C VAL A 133 -17.93 -5.13 3.25
N GLU A 134 -17.03 -5.64 2.44
CA GLU A 134 -16.07 -6.66 2.85
C GLU A 134 -15.02 -6.08 3.81
N ALA A 135 -14.50 -4.90 3.50
CA ALA A 135 -13.56 -4.17 4.35
C ALA A 135 -14.17 -3.91 5.74
N ALA A 136 -15.43 -3.47 5.80
CA ALA A 136 -16.16 -3.23 7.05
C ALA A 136 -16.31 -4.53 7.88
N ARG A 137 -16.66 -5.64 7.23
CA ARG A 137 -16.78 -6.95 7.88
C ARG A 137 -15.44 -7.41 8.46
N ILE A 138 -14.36 -7.24 7.70
CA ILE A 138 -13.02 -7.63 8.13
C ILE A 138 -12.51 -6.72 9.25
N ALA A 139 -12.70 -5.41 9.14
CA ALA A 139 -12.30 -4.45 10.16
C ALA A 139 -13.00 -4.73 11.51
N SER A 140 -14.31 -4.98 11.49
CA SER A 140 -15.06 -5.31 12.71
C SER A 140 -14.56 -6.58 13.40
N ALA A 141 -14.08 -7.56 12.64
CA ALA A 141 -13.52 -8.81 13.17
C ALA A 141 -12.05 -8.69 13.58
N ASN A 142 -11.33 -7.64 13.14
CA ASN A 142 -9.90 -7.46 13.36
C ASN A 142 -9.59 -6.01 13.75
N PRO A 143 -9.95 -5.58 14.97
CA PRO A 143 -9.82 -4.18 15.40
C PRO A 143 -8.36 -3.71 15.56
N ASP A 144 -7.40 -4.61 15.54
CA ASP A 144 -5.97 -4.32 15.57
C ASP A 144 -5.33 -4.10 14.19
N LEU A 145 -6.12 -4.22 13.11
CA LEU A 145 -5.65 -4.02 11.74
C LEU A 145 -6.15 -2.71 11.16
N HIS A 146 -5.30 -2.05 10.40
CA HIS A 146 -5.68 -0.85 9.63
C HIS A 146 -6.27 -1.28 8.28
N ILE A 147 -7.58 -1.43 8.22
CA ILE A 147 -8.31 -1.82 6.99
C ILE A 147 -8.94 -0.60 6.34
N MET A 148 -8.67 -0.36 5.07
CA MET A 148 -9.33 0.67 4.27
C MET A 148 -10.37 0.05 3.35
N GLY A 149 -11.54 0.71 3.23
CA GLY A 149 -12.58 0.33 2.29
C GLY A 149 -12.45 1.09 0.97
N GLU A 150 -12.56 0.40 -0.16
CA GLU A 150 -12.57 1.05 -1.47
C GLU A 150 -13.95 1.62 -1.79
N MET A 151 -13.97 2.91 -2.12
CA MET A 151 -15.18 3.65 -2.47
C MET A 151 -15.24 3.83 -4.00
N PRO A 152 -16.20 3.18 -4.69
CA PRO A 152 -16.23 3.16 -6.16
C PRO A 152 -16.77 4.45 -6.78
N ALA A 153 -17.48 5.26 -5.99
CA ALA A 153 -18.11 6.49 -6.44
C ALA A 153 -18.20 7.52 -5.31
N VAL A 154 -18.50 8.76 -5.65
CA VAL A 154 -18.87 9.79 -4.64
C VAL A 154 -20.14 9.35 -3.94
N PRO A 155 -20.18 9.31 -2.60
CA PRO A 155 -21.36 8.87 -1.88
C PRO A 155 -22.48 9.92 -1.95
N ASP A 156 -23.72 9.46 -2.09
CA ASP A 156 -24.89 10.34 -2.03
C ASP A 156 -25.07 10.98 -0.64
N ASN A 157 -24.67 10.24 0.40
CA ASN A 157 -24.73 10.71 1.79
C ASN A 157 -23.39 10.48 2.50
N ILE A 158 -22.57 11.53 2.53
CA ILE A 158 -21.26 11.50 3.17
C ILE A 158 -21.35 11.18 4.66
N ALA A 159 -22.32 11.77 5.37
CA ALA A 159 -22.47 11.57 6.80
C ALA A 159 -22.82 10.11 7.13
N ALA A 160 -23.70 9.50 6.36
CA ALA A 160 -24.07 8.09 6.52
C ALA A 160 -22.85 7.16 6.27
N LEU A 161 -22.09 7.41 5.22
CA LEU A 161 -20.88 6.65 4.92
C LEU A 161 -19.84 6.75 6.05
N VAL A 162 -19.56 7.97 6.50
CA VAL A 162 -18.59 8.23 7.56
C VAL A 162 -19.00 7.56 8.87
N ASN A 163 -20.27 7.69 9.24
CA ASN A 163 -20.80 7.03 10.45
C ASN A 163 -20.71 5.50 10.37
N ALA A 164 -21.09 4.91 9.24
CA ALA A 164 -20.97 3.46 9.03
C ALA A 164 -19.51 2.99 9.09
N SER A 165 -18.58 3.76 8.51
CA SER A 165 -17.15 3.47 8.54
C SER A 165 -16.58 3.48 9.97
N GLN A 166 -16.96 4.49 10.77
CA GLN A 166 -16.54 4.56 12.18
C GLN A 166 -17.12 3.37 12.99
N THR A 167 -18.41 3.09 12.83
CA THR A 167 -19.10 2.02 13.58
C THR A 167 -18.50 0.65 13.30
N THR A 168 -18.04 0.40 12.09
CA THR A 168 -17.41 -0.86 11.67
C THR A 168 -15.91 -0.93 11.95
N GLY A 169 -15.31 0.15 12.44
CA GLY A 169 -13.88 0.19 12.77
C GLY A 169 -12.96 0.27 11.55
N LEU A 170 -13.48 0.74 10.40
CA LEU A 170 -12.63 1.03 9.25
C LEU A 170 -11.56 2.05 9.64
N PHE A 171 -10.31 1.81 9.22
CA PHE A 171 -9.23 2.76 9.38
C PHE A 171 -9.42 3.98 8.45
N GLY A 172 -9.96 3.76 7.26
CA GLY A 172 -10.19 4.84 6.32
C GLY A 172 -10.86 4.39 5.02
N LEU A 173 -10.87 5.30 4.06
CA LEU A 173 -11.49 5.14 2.74
C LEU A 173 -10.46 5.36 1.63
N ARG A 174 -10.46 4.50 0.62
CA ARG A 174 -9.62 4.61 -0.59
C ARG A 174 -10.50 4.82 -1.80
N ALA A 175 -10.13 5.76 -2.67
CA ALA A 175 -10.93 6.09 -3.85
C ALA A 175 -10.09 6.68 -4.98
N ALA A 176 -10.68 6.74 -6.18
CA ALA A 176 -10.13 7.53 -7.27
C ALA A 176 -9.96 9.01 -6.85
N PRO A 177 -8.93 9.71 -7.33
CA PRO A 177 -8.70 11.12 -6.97
C PRO A 177 -9.93 12.00 -7.12
N ALA A 178 -10.71 11.83 -8.19
CA ALA A 178 -11.92 12.61 -8.45
C ALA A 178 -13.04 12.37 -7.42
N HIS A 179 -13.03 11.26 -6.70
CA HIS A 179 -14.03 10.94 -5.68
C HIS A 179 -13.66 11.46 -4.28
N LEU A 180 -12.41 11.86 -4.06
CA LEU A 180 -11.92 12.44 -2.81
C LEU A 180 -12.25 13.95 -2.76
N THR A 181 -13.53 14.24 -2.70
CA THR A 181 -14.04 15.62 -2.73
C THR A 181 -13.75 16.37 -1.42
N PRO A 182 -13.63 17.71 -1.44
CA PRO A 182 -13.38 18.48 -0.23
C PRO A 182 -14.39 18.24 0.90
N PRO A 183 -15.71 18.11 0.66
CA PRO A 183 -16.65 17.76 1.72
C PRO A 183 -16.37 16.40 2.36
N LEU A 184 -16.05 15.38 1.56
CA LEU A 184 -15.70 14.04 2.05
C LEU A 184 -14.42 14.09 2.90
N LEU A 185 -13.36 14.76 2.40
CA LEU A 185 -12.09 14.87 3.13
C LEU A 185 -12.25 15.55 4.48
N ARG A 186 -13.07 16.61 4.55
CA ARG A 186 -13.38 17.27 5.84
C ARG A 186 -14.14 16.37 6.79
N ALA A 187 -15.15 15.66 6.29
CA ALA A 187 -15.93 14.73 7.11
C ALA A 187 -15.09 13.56 7.64
N CYS A 188 -14.26 12.96 6.80
CA CYS A 188 -13.34 11.90 7.22
C CYS A 188 -12.37 12.39 8.29
N ARG A 189 -11.75 13.55 8.09
CA ARG A 189 -10.81 14.14 9.07
C ARG A 189 -11.49 14.41 10.41
N ALA A 190 -12.67 15.00 10.40
CA ALA A 190 -13.44 15.27 11.63
C ALA A 190 -13.82 13.99 12.38
N ALA A 191 -14.01 12.89 11.65
CA ALA A 191 -14.35 11.58 12.20
C ALA A 191 -13.12 10.72 12.58
N GLY A 192 -11.91 11.20 12.34
CA GLY A 192 -10.68 10.41 12.56
C GLY A 192 -10.45 9.30 11.53
N LEU A 193 -11.15 9.33 10.40
CA LEU A 193 -10.95 8.40 9.29
C LEU A 193 -9.85 8.92 8.36
N PHE A 194 -8.99 8.01 7.95
CA PHE A 194 -7.93 8.28 6.97
C PHE A 194 -8.46 8.21 5.54
N THR A 195 -7.76 8.84 4.62
CA THR A 195 -8.09 8.82 3.21
C THR A 195 -6.88 8.42 2.38
N MET A 196 -7.11 7.67 1.32
CA MET A 196 -6.08 7.24 0.38
C MET A 196 -6.57 7.41 -1.06
N SER A 197 -5.70 7.90 -1.94
CA SER A 197 -5.99 7.95 -3.37
C SER A 197 -5.60 6.65 -4.05
N LEU A 198 -6.36 6.24 -5.07
CA LEU A 198 -5.87 5.34 -6.10
C LEU A 198 -4.69 6.00 -6.83
N PRO A 199 -3.81 5.21 -7.49
CA PRO A 199 -2.59 5.74 -8.11
C PRO A 199 -2.86 6.85 -9.10
N THR A 200 -2.04 7.91 -9.04
CA THR A 200 -2.00 8.98 -10.05
C THR A 200 -0.58 9.50 -10.22
N ASN A 201 -0.22 9.85 -11.44
CA ASN A 201 1.07 10.43 -11.79
C ASN A 201 0.93 11.85 -12.36
N ASP A 202 -0.31 12.34 -12.45
CA ASP A 202 -0.57 13.70 -12.95
C ASP A 202 -0.20 14.76 -11.89
N PRO A 203 0.73 15.68 -12.18
CA PRO A 203 1.20 16.66 -11.20
C PRO A 203 0.10 17.58 -10.65
N ARG A 204 -0.91 17.92 -11.46
CA ARG A 204 -2.03 18.77 -11.02
C ARG A 204 -2.93 18.01 -10.02
N THR A 205 -3.20 16.75 -10.32
CA THR A 205 -3.96 15.88 -9.43
C THR A 205 -3.20 15.64 -8.11
N LEU A 206 -1.90 15.39 -8.19
CA LEU A 206 -1.05 15.24 -6.99
C LEU A 206 -1.08 16.51 -6.12
N ASP A 207 -0.95 17.69 -6.70
CA ASP A 207 -1.03 18.96 -5.97
C ASP A 207 -2.41 19.14 -5.30
N THR A 208 -3.49 18.80 -6.02
CA THR A 208 -4.86 18.86 -5.48
C THR A 208 -5.04 17.94 -4.29
N LEU A 209 -4.56 16.70 -4.36
CA LEU A 209 -4.64 15.73 -3.27
C LEU A 209 -3.83 16.18 -2.05
N ILE A 210 -2.61 16.68 -2.25
CA ILE A 210 -1.74 17.18 -1.19
C ILE A 210 -2.39 18.37 -0.48
N ARG A 211 -2.88 19.36 -1.22
CA ARG A 211 -3.56 20.54 -0.66
C ARG A 211 -4.88 20.19 0.01
N GLY A 212 -5.58 19.20 -0.51
CA GLY A 212 -6.80 18.65 0.11
C GLY A 212 -6.55 17.91 1.42
N GLY A 213 -5.30 17.55 1.70
CA GLY A 213 -4.90 16.84 2.91
C GLY A 213 -5.29 15.36 2.86
N VAL A 214 -5.23 14.73 1.69
CA VAL A 214 -5.32 13.28 1.57
C VAL A 214 -4.14 12.64 2.31
N ASN A 215 -4.40 11.63 3.12
CA ASN A 215 -3.39 11.07 4.03
C ASN A 215 -2.38 10.17 3.30
N PHE A 216 -2.85 9.35 2.37
CA PHE A 216 -1.99 8.45 1.61
C PHE A 216 -2.19 8.70 0.11
N ILE A 217 -1.13 9.07 -0.57
CA ILE A 217 -1.15 9.37 -2.01
C ILE A 217 -0.23 8.40 -2.71
N GLU A 218 -0.83 7.47 -3.47
CA GLU A 218 -0.11 6.46 -4.23
C GLU A 218 0.28 7.02 -5.61
N THR A 219 1.56 6.85 -5.97
CA THR A 219 2.07 7.30 -7.26
C THR A 219 3.27 6.48 -7.72
N ALA A 220 3.39 6.27 -9.04
CA ALA A 220 4.60 5.74 -9.66
C ALA A 220 5.70 6.80 -9.85
N ARG A 221 5.39 8.08 -9.57
CA ARG A 221 6.30 9.22 -9.66
C ARG A 221 6.42 9.93 -8.31
N PRO A 222 7.01 9.25 -7.30
CA PRO A 222 7.22 9.84 -5.98
C PRO A 222 8.06 11.12 -6.02
N ASP A 223 8.99 11.24 -6.96
CA ASP A 223 9.79 12.44 -7.24
C ASP A 223 8.91 13.69 -7.46
N LEU A 224 7.88 13.58 -8.31
CA LEU A 224 6.95 14.67 -8.58
C LEU A 224 6.12 15.04 -7.36
N ALA A 225 5.59 14.03 -6.65
CA ALA A 225 4.77 14.24 -5.46
C ALA A 225 5.58 14.84 -4.30
N ALA A 226 6.79 14.34 -4.05
CA ALA A 226 7.68 14.84 -3.00
C ALA A 226 8.09 16.30 -3.24
N ALA A 227 8.30 16.69 -4.51
CA ALA A 227 8.62 18.07 -4.87
C ALA A 227 7.49 19.05 -4.52
N LEU A 228 6.24 18.60 -4.51
CA LEU A 228 5.05 19.40 -4.19
C LEU A 228 4.80 19.55 -2.68
N LEU A 229 5.43 18.70 -1.85
CA LEU A 229 5.27 18.79 -0.39
C LEU A 229 5.92 20.08 0.15
N PRO A 230 5.32 20.72 1.17
CA PRO A 230 5.95 21.80 1.91
C PRO A 230 7.32 21.36 2.47
N GLU A 231 8.29 22.28 2.52
CA GLU A 231 9.67 21.97 2.96
C GLU A 231 9.75 21.19 4.28
N GLY A 232 8.93 21.55 5.29
CA GLY A 232 8.90 20.87 6.58
C GLY A 232 8.30 19.44 6.55
N LYS A 233 7.67 19.03 5.43
CA LYS A 233 7.06 17.71 5.24
C LYS A 233 7.85 16.80 4.29
N LYS A 234 8.90 17.32 3.66
CA LYS A 234 9.74 16.52 2.75
C LYS A 234 10.50 15.45 3.53
N ALA A 235 10.44 14.23 3.06
CA ALA A 235 11.28 13.16 3.58
C ALA A 235 12.74 13.45 3.28
N ARG A 236 13.61 13.19 4.25
CA ARG A 236 15.04 13.08 3.96
C ARG A 236 15.29 11.64 3.50
N PRO A 237 15.77 11.42 2.27
CA PRO A 237 16.10 10.08 1.80
C PRO A 237 17.09 9.44 2.77
N GLN A 238 16.83 8.21 3.17
CA GLN A 238 17.84 7.43 3.90
C GLN A 238 18.88 6.95 2.89
N ARG A 239 20.08 7.50 2.97
CA ARG A 239 21.21 7.00 2.17
C ARG A 239 21.74 5.74 2.85
N PHE A 240 21.61 4.62 2.19
CA PHE A 240 22.31 3.41 2.58
C PHE A 240 23.78 3.51 2.09
N PRO A 241 24.78 3.30 2.95
CA PRO A 241 26.14 3.14 2.45
C PRO A 241 26.12 1.91 1.54
N MET A 242 26.38 2.13 0.26
CA MET A 242 26.65 1.04 -0.67
C MET A 242 27.89 0.31 -0.11
N ARG A 243 27.67 -0.79 0.61
CA ARG A 243 28.76 -1.73 0.87
C ARG A 243 29.10 -2.32 -0.49
N GLY A 244 30.30 -1.97 -0.96
CA GLY A 244 30.83 -2.54 -2.19
C GLY A 244 30.65 -4.05 -2.15
N ILE A 245 30.02 -4.57 -3.16
CA ILE A 245 30.05 -6.00 -3.46
C ILE A 245 31.38 -6.17 -4.20
N ASP A 246 32.42 -6.51 -3.46
CA ASP A 246 33.65 -7.08 -4.00
C ASP A 246 33.42 -8.56 -4.31
#